data_7a40170dccdb5f455ffbeea8fa5182b7
#
_entry.id   7a40170dccdb5f455ffbeea8fa5182b7
#
_cell.length_a   1.000
_cell.length_b   1.000
_cell.length_c   1.000
_cell.angle_alpha   90.00
_cell.angle_beta   90.00
_cell.angle_gamma   90.00
#
_symmetry.space_group_name_H-M   'P 1'
#
loop_
_entity.id
_entity.type
_entity.pdbx_description
1 polymer ?
#
loop_
_entity_poly.entity_id
_entity_poly.type
_entity_poly.pdbx_seq_one_letter_code
_entity_poly.pdbx_strand_id
1 'polypeptide(L)'
;MSSLIDGQAPRQFWLTNEVYRTKFRQVMSSQLMSMAFSPCDIWWVSPWATDFDLIDNRMGDWNSLEPSWGLRYVRLSEVIIRLMEAGCRIRMVTLSDDRTSIFVGQLSRQSPEANSFQHIIKNELHIKGMLTKDFWLKGSMNFTYRGTHINDEQLDLIVSPSDITKARLEYERTYGMFNNE
;
A
#
# COMPACT_ATOMS: atom_id res chain seq x y z
N MET A 1 3.19 16.61 -26.06
CA MET A 1 4.37 16.42 -25.18
C MET A 1 4.05 15.37 -24.13
N SER A 2 3.89 14.11 -24.51
CA SER A 2 3.47 13.03 -23.58
C SER A 2 4.23 11.72 -23.77
N SER A 3 5.46 11.72 -24.32
CA SER A 3 6.13 10.48 -24.72
C SER A 3 7.38 10.10 -23.91
N LEU A 4 7.74 10.85 -22.88
CA LEU A 4 9.01 10.62 -22.15
C LEU A 4 8.86 9.76 -20.88
N ILE A 5 7.64 9.47 -20.41
CA ILE A 5 7.40 8.66 -19.20
C ILE A 5 6.95 7.23 -19.56
N ASP A 6 6.36 7.06 -20.73
CA ASP A 6 5.86 5.76 -21.23
C ASP A 6 7.03 4.96 -21.83
N GLY A 7 7.78 4.29 -21.00
CA GLY A 7 8.96 3.50 -21.39
C GLY A 7 10.06 3.51 -20.32
N GLN A 8 9.82 4.16 -19.20
CA GLN A 8 10.75 4.12 -18.08
C GLN A 8 10.78 2.72 -17.46
N ALA A 9 11.96 2.10 -17.41
CA ALA A 9 12.13 0.80 -16.79
C ALA A 9 11.67 0.84 -15.31
N PRO A 10 11.05 -0.24 -14.80
CA PRO A 10 10.68 -0.33 -13.39
C PRO A 10 11.87 -0.08 -12.48
N ARG A 11 11.66 0.66 -11.39
CA ARG A 11 12.65 0.75 -10.33
C ARG A 11 12.59 -0.50 -9.48
N GLN A 12 13.67 -1.27 -9.47
CA GLN A 12 13.76 -2.52 -8.70
C GLN A 12 14.28 -2.29 -7.29
N PHE A 13 13.69 -2.98 -6.33
CA PHE A 13 14.13 -3.05 -4.95
C PHE A 13 14.46 -4.49 -4.59
N TRP A 14 15.65 -4.70 -4.03
CA TRP A 14 16.11 -5.98 -3.49
C TRP A 14 16.27 -5.82 -1.99
N LEU A 15 15.33 -6.34 -1.22
CA LEU A 15 15.27 -6.19 0.24
C LEU A 15 16.12 -7.28 0.91
N THR A 16 17.41 -7.33 0.63
CA THR A 16 18.32 -8.37 1.09
C THR A 16 19.13 -7.99 2.35
N ASN A 17 19.03 -6.74 2.81
CA ASN A 17 19.64 -6.27 4.04
C ASN A 17 18.89 -5.06 4.60
N GLU A 18 19.22 -4.67 5.85
CA GLU A 18 18.49 -3.61 6.56
C GLU A 18 18.60 -2.24 5.86
N VAL A 19 19.71 -1.93 5.21
CA VAL A 19 19.86 -0.65 4.48
C VAL A 19 18.86 -0.57 3.34
N TYR A 20 18.71 -1.64 2.56
CA TYR A 20 17.75 -1.67 1.44
C TYR A 20 16.31 -1.71 1.93
N ARG A 21 16.00 -2.44 3.01
CA ARG A 21 14.68 -2.44 3.64
C ARG A 21 14.29 -1.05 4.15
N THR A 22 15.22 -0.35 4.81
CA THR A 22 15.00 1.02 5.29
C THR A 22 14.77 2.00 4.13
N LYS A 23 15.58 1.95 3.07
CA LYS A 23 15.39 2.78 1.87
C LYS A 23 14.04 2.51 1.20
N PHE A 24 13.62 1.26 1.12
CA PHE A 24 12.33 0.89 0.58
C PHE A 24 11.19 1.48 1.41
N ARG A 25 11.23 1.32 2.76
CA ARG A 25 10.21 1.92 3.65
C ARG A 25 10.14 3.44 3.50
N GLN A 26 11.28 4.13 3.36
CA GLN A 26 11.32 5.57 3.10
C GLN A 26 10.64 5.95 1.78
N VAL A 27 10.94 5.24 0.69
CA VAL A 27 10.28 5.47 -0.61
C VAL A 27 8.79 5.19 -0.50
N MET A 28 8.40 4.07 0.12
CA MET A 28 7.00 3.70 0.30
C MET A 28 6.25 4.74 1.14
N SER A 29 6.85 5.21 2.23
CA SER A 29 6.29 6.28 3.07
C SER A 29 6.04 7.56 2.27
N SER A 30 7.04 7.99 1.50
CA SER A 30 6.93 9.21 0.67
C SER A 30 5.85 9.06 -0.41
N GLN A 31 5.77 7.89 -1.06
CA GLN A 31 4.74 7.62 -2.07
C GLN A 31 3.33 7.61 -1.47
N LEU A 32 3.15 6.93 -0.33
CA LEU A 32 1.86 6.90 0.36
C LEU A 32 1.44 8.29 0.82
N MET A 33 2.34 9.02 1.47
CA MET A 33 2.00 10.35 2.00
C MET A 33 1.75 11.39 0.91
N SER A 34 2.30 11.23 -0.29
CA SER A 34 1.95 12.09 -1.43
C SER A 34 0.46 12.01 -1.79
N MET A 35 -0.18 10.87 -1.54
CA MET A 35 -1.61 10.68 -1.79
C MET A 35 -2.50 11.41 -0.78
N ALA A 36 -2.00 11.82 0.38
CA ALA A 36 -2.73 12.69 1.30
C ALA A 36 -3.00 14.09 0.69
N PHE A 37 -2.16 14.53 -0.27
CA PHE A 37 -2.35 15.79 -1.00
C PHE A 37 -3.12 15.63 -2.31
N SER A 38 -3.19 14.42 -2.84
CA SER A 38 -3.86 14.10 -4.11
C SER A 38 -4.57 12.74 -4.01
N PRO A 39 -5.70 12.69 -3.29
CA PRO A 39 -6.41 11.46 -2.96
C PRO A 39 -6.76 10.62 -4.20
N CYS A 40 -6.76 9.31 -4.05
CA CYS A 40 -7.08 8.36 -5.12
C CYS A 40 -7.59 7.02 -4.57
N ASP A 41 -8.06 6.18 -5.50
CA ASP A 41 -8.36 4.79 -5.21
C ASP A 41 -7.06 3.98 -5.15
N ILE A 42 -6.91 3.19 -4.09
CA ILE A 42 -5.75 2.34 -3.84
C ILE A 42 -6.20 0.88 -3.77
N TRP A 43 -5.69 0.06 -4.66
CA TRP A 43 -5.77 -1.38 -4.57
C TRP A 43 -4.59 -1.91 -3.76
N TRP A 44 -4.88 -2.69 -2.75
CA TRP A 44 -3.89 -3.34 -1.91
C TRP A 44 -4.13 -4.85 -1.91
N VAL A 45 -3.35 -5.57 -2.69
CA VAL A 45 -3.53 -7.00 -2.92
C VAL A 45 -2.38 -7.75 -2.27
N SER A 46 -2.67 -8.65 -1.33
CA SER A 46 -1.66 -9.47 -0.66
C SER A 46 -2.33 -10.64 0.05
N PRO A 47 -1.83 -11.87 -0.09
CA PRO A 47 -2.32 -13.00 0.68
C PRO A 47 -2.44 -12.73 2.17
N TRP A 48 -1.43 -12.07 2.74
CA TRP A 48 -1.37 -11.69 4.14
C TRP A 48 -0.99 -10.22 4.29
N ALA A 49 -1.66 -9.55 5.21
CA ALA A 49 -1.39 -8.17 5.59
C ALA A 49 -1.44 -8.05 7.13
N THR A 50 -0.46 -7.38 7.69
CA THR A 50 -0.40 -7.11 9.13
C THR A 50 0.08 -5.70 9.38
N ASP A 51 -0.19 -5.18 10.55
CA ASP A 51 0.33 -3.88 10.94
C ASP A 51 1.82 -3.96 11.31
N PHE A 52 2.61 -2.97 10.88
CA PHE A 52 4.05 -2.87 11.16
C PHE A 52 4.50 -1.40 11.16
N ASP A 53 5.68 -1.14 11.73
CA ASP A 53 6.28 0.19 11.73
C ASP A 53 6.74 0.55 10.30
N LEU A 54 6.09 1.54 9.69
CA LEU A 54 6.37 1.97 8.32
C LEU A 54 7.26 3.21 8.28
N ILE A 55 6.93 4.23 9.07
CA ILE A 55 7.62 5.53 9.07
C ILE A 55 8.46 5.65 10.33
N ASP A 56 9.73 5.97 10.19
CA ASP A 56 10.57 6.45 11.29
C ASP A 56 10.39 7.96 11.44
N ASN A 57 9.54 8.37 12.39
CA ASN A 57 9.26 9.77 12.67
C ASN A 57 9.92 10.26 13.98
N ARG A 58 10.94 9.56 14.48
CA ARG A 58 11.60 9.93 15.74
C ARG A 58 12.29 11.30 15.69
N MET A 59 12.61 11.80 14.51
CA MET A 59 13.13 13.16 14.31
C MET A 59 12.03 14.19 14.03
N GLY A 60 10.77 13.79 13.91
CA GLY A 60 9.63 14.66 13.70
C GLY A 60 9.47 15.18 12.26
N ASP A 61 10.11 14.56 11.29
CA ASP A 61 10.11 14.98 9.88
C ASP A 61 8.69 15.03 9.27
N TRP A 62 7.78 14.25 9.81
CA TRP A 62 6.38 14.15 9.35
C TRP A 62 5.38 14.92 10.22
N ASN A 63 5.82 15.58 11.32
CA ASN A 63 4.92 16.28 12.23
C ASN A 63 4.22 17.49 11.59
N SER A 64 4.79 18.06 10.55
CA SER A 64 4.12 19.15 9.78
C SER A 64 2.91 18.64 8.99
N LEU A 65 2.91 17.35 8.64
CA LEU A 65 1.83 16.70 7.90
C LEU A 65 0.77 16.11 8.84
N GLU A 66 1.21 15.48 9.92
CA GLU A 66 0.35 14.88 10.93
C GLU A 66 0.96 15.04 12.34
N PRO A 67 0.62 16.12 13.06
CA PRO A 67 1.19 16.40 14.37
C PRO A 67 0.95 15.33 15.43
N SER A 68 -0.14 14.56 15.29
CA SER A 68 -0.49 13.50 16.26
C SER A 68 0.49 12.32 16.27
N TRP A 69 1.31 12.18 15.21
CA TRP A 69 2.29 11.10 15.15
C TRP A 69 3.45 11.27 16.13
N GLY A 70 3.81 12.50 16.50
CA GLY A 70 4.86 12.77 17.49
C GLY A 70 6.23 12.20 17.10
N LEU A 71 7.12 12.04 18.08
CA LEU A 71 8.50 11.57 17.86
C LEU A 71 8.63 10.05 18.07
N ARG A 72 8.06 9.25 17.15
CA ARG A 72 8.01 7.79 17.27
C ARG A 72 7.97 7.10 15.90
N TYR A 73 8.00 5.79 15.90
CA TYR A 73 7.61 5.02 14.72
C TYR A 73 6.09 5.15 14.50
N VAL A 74 5.69 5.32 13.23
CA VAL A 74 4.29 5.37 12.80
C VAL A 74 3.95 4.07 12.09
N ARG A 75 2.85 3.47 12.47
CA ARG A 75 2.42 2.18 11.95
C ARG A 75 1.72 2.32 10.60
N LEU A 76 1.74 1.25 9.82
CA LEU A 76 1.03 1.19 8.55
C LEU A 76 -0.46 1.51 8.69
N SER A 77 -1.11 1.02 9.76
CA SER A 77 -2.52 1.31 10.03
C SER A 77 -2.80 2.81 10.17
N GLU A 78 -1.93 3.55 10.86
CA GLU A 78 -2.07 5.00 11.05
C GLU A 78 -1.92 5.76 9.73
N VAL A 79 -0.98 5.32 8.89
CA VAL A 79 -0.81 5.88 7.54
C VAL A 79 -2.05 5.63 6.67
N ILE A 80 -2.58 4.40 6.66
CA ILE A 80 -3.79 4.06 5.91
C ILE A 80 -4.99 4.88 6.40
N ILE A 81 -5.17 5.03 7.71
CA ILE A 81 -6.26 5.83 8.28
C ILE A 81 -6.11 7.30 7.82
N ARG A 82 -4.90 7.86 7.91
CA ARG A 82 -4.63 9.22 7.44
C ARG A 82 -4.94 9.43 5.95
N LEU A 83 -4.66 8.41 5.12
CA LEU A 83 -5.03 8.44 3.69
C LEU A 83 -6.55 8.42 3.49
N MET A 84 -7.28 7.60 4.25
CA MET A 84 -8.74 7.57 4.19
C MET A 84 -9.35 8.91 4.65
N GLU A 85 -8.83 9.52 5.70
CA GLU A 85 -9.24 10.86 6.16
C GLU A 85 -8.97 11.95 5.12
N ALA A 86 -7.91 11.79 4.32
CA ALA A 86 -7.61 12.68 3.19
C ALA A 86 -8.51 12.45 1.98
N GLY A 87 -9.37 11.40 1.98
CA GLY A 87 -10.30 11.07 0.90
C GLY A 87 -9.86 9.95 -0.02
N CYS A 88 -8.79 9.20 0.30
CA CYS A 88 -8.45 7.98 -0.43
C CYS A 88 -9.47 6.87 -0.14
N ARG A 89 -9.74 6.05 -1.16
CA ARG A 89 -10.52 4.82 -1.01
C ARG A 89 -9.59 3.62 -1.12
N ILE A 90 -9.59 2.78 -0.09
CA ILE A 90 -8.72 1.60 0.02
C ILE A 90 -9.51 0.34 -0.25
N ARG A 91 -9.10 -0.43 -1.24
CA ARG A 91 -9.63 -1.77 -1.53
C ARG A 91 -8.54 -2.80 -1.22
N MET A 92 -8.71 -3.54 -0.13
CA MET A 92 -7.76 -4.54 0.31
C MET A 92 -8.25 -5.94 -0.03
N VAL A 93 -7.45 -6.72 -0.74
CA VAL A 93 -7.74 -8.09 -1.16
C VAL A 93 -6.77 -9.03 -0.46
N THR A 94 -7.28 -10.00 0.32
CA THR A 94 -6.45 -10.94 1.08
C THR A 94 -7.02 -12.36 1.04
N LEU A 95 -6.25 -13.31 1.56
CA LEU A 95 -6.80 -14.60 2.01
C LEU A 95 -7.46 -14.44 3.40
N SER A 96 -8.26 -15.42 3.80
CA SER A 96 -8.74 -15.55 5.17
C SER A 96 -7.58 -15.99 6.08
N ASP A 97 -7.24 -15.16 7.07
CA ASP A 97 -6.18 -15.40 8.06
C ASP A 97 -6.43 -14.57 9.32
N ASP A 98 -6.20 -15.15 10.50
CA ASP A 98 -6.54 -14.52 11.78
C ASP A 98 -5.80 -13.19 12.01
N ARG A 99 -4.49 -13.13 11.68
CA ARG A 99 -3.69 -11.92 11.86
C ARG A 99 -4.11 -10.81 10.90
N THR A 100 -4.39 -11.19 9.66
CA THR A 100 -4.94 -10.29 8.64
C THR A 100 -6.30 -9.76 9.07
N SER A 101 -7.16 -10.62 9.62
CA SER A 101 -8.50 -10.25 10.10
C SER A 101 -8.45 -9.23 11.25
N ILE A 102 -7.47 -9.34 12.17
CA ILE A 102 -7.24 -8.36 13.24
C ILE A 102 -6.88 -6.99 12.64
N PHE A 103 -5.92 -6.96 11.72
CA PHE A 103 -5.47 -5.73 11.07
C PHE A 103 -6.59 -5.06 10.26
N VAL A 104 -7.27 -5.84 9.41
CA VAL A 104 -8.41 -5.37 8.61
C VAL A 104 -9.55 -4.88 9.49
N GLY A 105 -9.87 -5.60 10.57
CA GLY A 105 -10.88 -5.21 11.53
C GLY A 105 -10.57 -3.88 12.24
N GLN A 106 -9.29 -3.59 12.49
CA GLN A 106 -8.86 -2.29 13.00
C GLN A 106 -9.12 -1.18 11.97
N LEU A 107 -8.72 -1.37 10.71
CA LEU A 107 -8.92 -0.40 9.64
C LEU A 107 -10.41 -0.13 9.40
N SER A 108 -11.24 -1.18 9.36
CA SER A 108 -12.69 -1.04 9.17
C SER A 108 -13.36 -0.24 10.28
N ARG A 109 -12.97 -0.45 11.54
CA ARG A 109 -13.53 0.30 12.69
C ARG A 109 -13.12 1.78 12.71
N GLN A 110 -11.96 2.11 12.15
CA GLN A 110 -11.41 3.47 12.13
C GLN A 110 -11.59 4.17 10.78
N SER A 111 -12.30 3.53 9.85
CA SER A 111 -12.65 4.14 8.57
C SER A 111 -13.57 5.33 8.79
N PRO A 112 -13.22 6.53 8.27
CA PRO A 112 -14.01 7.75 8.50
C PRO A 112 -15.37 7.72 7.79
N GLU A 113 -15.46 6.99 6.67
CA GLU A 113 -16.68 6.87 5.87
C GLU A 113 -16.89 5.40 5.43
N ALA A 114 -18.14 5.00 5.21
CA ALA A 114 -18.51 3.64 4.83
C ALA A 114 -17.80 3.14 3.56
N ASN A 115 -17.46 4.04 2.63
CA ASN A 115 -16.85 3.73 1.34
C ASN A 115 -15.32 3.96 1.31
N SER A 116 -14.71 4.42 2.43
CA SER A 116 -13.27 4.68 2.47
C SER A 116 -12.44 3.39 2.51
N PHE A 117 -13.00 2.31 3.05
CA PHE A 117 -12.33 1.02 3.17
C PHE A 117 -13.24 -0.13 2.73
N GLN A 118 -12.72 -0.98 1.84
CA GLN A 118 -13.38 -2.22 1.42
C GLN A 118 -12.40 -3.38 1.57
N HIS A 119 -12.83 -4.46 2.20
CA HIS A 119 -12.08 -5.70 2.29
C HIS A 119 -12.73 -6.81 1.48
N ILE A 120 -11.91 -7.47 0.66
CA ILE A 120 -12.31 -8.57 -0.23
C ILE A 120 -11.50 -9.80 0.16
N ILE A 121 -12.18 -10.88 0.52
CA ILE A 121 -11.56 -12.16 0.86
C ILE A 121 -11.60 -13.06 -0.36
N LYS A 122 -10.47 -13.67 -0.71
CA LYS A 122 -10.35 -14.67 -1.77
C LYS A 122 -9.98 -16.03 -1.17
N ASN A 123 -10.41 -17.11 -1.80
CA ASN A 123 -10.01 -18.47 -1.41
C ASN A 123 -8.59 -18.80 -1.90
N GLU A 124 -8.21 -18.23 -3.05
CA GLU A 124 -6.89 -18.38 -3.64
C GLU A 124 -6.35 -17.00 -4.04
N LEU A 125 -5.15 -16.68 -3.58
CA LEU A 125 -4.48 -15.43 -3.87
C LEU A 125 -2.97 -15.62 -3.76
N HIS A 126 -2.23 -15.29 -4.81
CA HIS A 126 -0.77 -15.32 -4.77
C HIS A 126 -0.13 -13.99 -5.17
N ILE A 127 -0.88 -13.12 -5.84
CA ILE A 127 -0.43 -11.79 -6.24
C ILE A 127 -0.17 -10.93 -5.00
N LYS A 128 0.91 -10.14 -5.05
CA LYS A 128 1.25 -9.14 -4.05
C LYS A 128 1.55 -7.84 -4.77
N GLY A 129 0.84 -6.80 -4.40
CA GLY A 129 1.05 -5.49 -5.00
C GLY A 129 0.15 -4.42 -4.42
N MET A 130 0.54 -3.19 -4.68
CA MET A 130 -0.23 -2.00 -4.39
C MET A 130 -0.31 -1.16 -5.67
N LEU A 131 -1.53 -0.82 -6.07
CA LEU A 131 -1.79 -0.03 -7.27
C LEU A 131 -2.51 1.26 -6.90
N THR A 132 -1.95 2.35 -7.35
CA THR A 132 -2.49 3.71 -7.19
C THR A 132 -2.67 4.36 -8.56
N LYS A 133 -3.04 5.62 -8.61
CA LYS A 133 -3.07 6.38 -9.88
C LYS A 133 -1.67 6.69 -10.42
N ASP A 134 -0.66 6.76 -9.56
CA ASP A 134 0.67 7.27 -9.87
C ASP A 134 1.74 6.18 -9.94
N PHE A 135 1.49 5.02 -9.32
CA PHE A 135 2.42 3.89 -9.36
C PHE A 135 1.74 2.53 -9.15
N TRP A 136 2.43 1.49 -9.59
CA TRP A 136 2.14 0.10 -9.31
C TRP A 136 3.38 -0.57 -8.69
N LEU A 137 3.28 -0.90 -7.41
CA LEU A 137 4.27 -1.71 -6.70
C LEU A 137 3.84 -3.17 -6.78
N LYS A 138 4.72 -4.05 -7.26
CA LYS A 138 4.46 -5.50 -7.33
C LYS A 138 5.73 -6.30 -7.03
N GLY A 139 5.59 -7.54 -6.59
CA GLY A 139 6.74 -8.40 -6.35
C GLY A 139 6.42 -9.58 -5.43
N SER A 140 7.44 -10.06 -4.71
CA SER A 140 7.32 -11.22 -3.84
C SER A 140 6.78 -10.89 -2.45
N MET A 141 6.90 -9.63 -2.00
CA MET A 141 6.66 -9.20 -0.62
C MET A 141 5.18 -9.21 -0.24
N ASN A 142 4.83 -9.95 0.81
CA ASN A 142 3.59 -9.72 1.52
C ASN A 142 3.70 -8.46 2.40
N PHE A 143 2.59 -7.73 2.56
CA PHE A 143 2.55 -6.52 3.39
C PHE A 143 2.43 -6.91 4.87
N THR A 144 3.50 -7.49 5.39
CA THR A 144 3.64 -7.96 6.78
C THR A 144 4.96 -7.48 7.36
N TYR A 145 5.10 -7.53 8.68
CA TYR A 145 6.37 -7.24 9.35
C TYR A 145 7.52 -8.07 8.75
N ARG A 146 7.31 -9.37 8.55
CA ARG A 146 8.36 -10.22 7.97
C ARG A 146 8.75 -9.81 6.56
N GLY A 147 7.77 -9.49 5.69
CA GLY A 147 8.03 -9.07 4.32
C GLY A 147 8.81 -7.77 4.24
N THR A 148 8.50 -6.81 5.10
CA THR A 148 9.13 -5.47 5.06
C THR A 148 10.41 -5.34 5.89
N HIS A 149 10.66 -6.24 6.89
CA HIS A 149 11.76 -6.10 7.84
C HIS A 149 12.73 -7.29 7.88
N ILE A 150 12.32 -8.49 7.45
CA ILE A 150 13.09 -9.71 7.68
C ILE A 150 13.43 -10.45 6.40
N ASN A 151 12.42 -10.76 5.59
CA ASN A 151 12.62 -11.62 4.41
C ASN A 151 13.44 -10.95 3.33
N ASP A 152 14.09 -11.78 2.51
CA ASP A 152 14.63 -11.34 1.23
C ASP A 152 13.48 -11.26 0.21
N GLU A 153 13.28 -10.08 -0.33
CA GLU A 153 12.17 -9.78 -1.24
C GLU A 153 12.65 -9.01 -2.45
N GLN A 154 11.96 -9.19 -3.57
CA GLN A 154 12.15 -8.41 -4.78
C GLN A 154 10.86 -7.69 -5.14
N LEU A 155 10.96 -6.41 -5.45
CA LEU A 155 9.85 -5.55 -5.82
C LEU A 155 10.19 -4.68 -7.02
N ASP A 156 9.20 -4.45 -7.86
CA ASP A 156 9.24 -3.50 -8.97
C ASP A 156 8.27 -2.35 -8.69
N LEU A 157 8.75 -1.13 -8.74
CA LEU A 157 7.95 0.08 -8.75
C LEU A 157 7.82 0.60 -10.18
N ILE A 158 6.62 0.53 -10.71
CA ILE A 158 6.25 0.91 -12.07
C ILE A 158 5.53 2.24 -12.01
N VAL A 159 5.97 3.19 -12.82
CA VAL A 159 5.37 4.54 -12.94
C VAL A 159 4.86 4.83 -14.36
N SER A 160 4.96 3.86 -15.27
CA SER A 160 4.43 3.96 -16.63
C SER A 160 2.90 4.07 -16.60
N PRO A 161 2.29 5.16 -17.12
CA PRO A 161 0.84 5.35 -17.12
C PRO A 161 0.10 4.24 -17.86
N SER A 162 0.66 3.73 -18.97
CA SER A 162 0.05 2.63 -19.72
C SER A 162 0.00 1.33 -18.92
N ASP A 163 1.07 1.01 -18.17
CA ASP A 163 1.12 -0.20 -17.35
C ASP A 163 0.23 -0.09 -16.11
N ILE A 164 0.17 1.09 -15.48
CA ILE A 164 -0.75 1.39 -14.38
C ILE A 164 -2.21 1.23 -14.85
N THR A 165 -2.53 1.76 -16.04
CA THR A 165 -3.88 1.63 -16.59
C THR A 165 -4.25 0.18 -16.89
N LYS A 166 -3.36 -0.60 -17.48
CA LYS A 166 -3.57 -2.03 -17.73
C LYS A 166 -3.77 -2.81 -16.43
N ALA A 167 -2.91 -2.55 -15.42
CA ALA A 167 -3.02 -3.19 -14.11
C ALA A 167 -4.35 -2.84 -13.42
N ARG A 168 -4.81 -1.59 -13.54
CA ARG A 168 -6.10 -1.15 -12.98
C ARG A 168 -7.26 -1.90 -13.60
N LEU A 169 -7.32 -1.98 -14.93
CA LEU A 169 -8.36 -2.73 -15.62
C LEU A 169 -8.37 -4.21 -15.21
N GLU A 170 -7.20 -4.82 -15.03
CA GLU A 170 -7.09 -6.20 -14.59
C GLU A 170 -7.53 -6.38 -13.13
N TYR A 171 -7.18 -5.47 -12.23
CA TYR A 171 -7.61 -5.53 -10.83
C TYR A 171 -9.13 -5.30 -10.69
N GLU A 172 -9.69 -4.34 -11.43
CA GLU A 172 -11.14 -4.11 -11.48
C GLU A 172 -11.88 -5.35 -12.02
N ARG A 173 -11.37 -5.96 -13.10
CA ARG A 173 -11.96 -7.18 -13.68
C ARG A 173 -11.90 -8.36 -12.71
N THR A 174 -10.78 -8.52 -11.98
CA THR A 174 -10.53 -9.70 -11.13
C THR A 174 -11.15 -9.57 -9.75
N TYR A 175 -11.21 -8.35 -9.21
CA TYR A 175 -11.60 -8.08 -7.82
C TYR A 175 -12.80 -7.12 -7.69
N GLY A 176 -13.16 -6.38 -8.76
CA GLY A 176 -14.21 -5.35 -8.72
C GLY A 176 -15.63 -5.86 -8.84
N MET A 177 -15.86 -7.13 -9.22
CA MET A 177 -17.19 -7.65 -9.56
C MET A 177 -18.07 -8.05 -8.37
N PHE A 178 -17.73 -7.72 -7.14
CA PHE A 178 -18.45 -8.18 -5.94
C PHE A 178 -19.43 -7.15 -5.34
N ASN A 179 -19.89 -6.18 -6.12
CA ASN A 179 -20.89 -5.21 -5.64
C ASN A 179 -22.34 -5.56 -6.02
N ASN A 180 -22.64 -6.78 -6.47
CA ASN A 180 -24.01 -7.20 -6.80
C ASN A 180 -24.26 -8.65 -6.38
N GLU A 181 -24.33 -8.91 -5.07
CA GLU A 181 -25.14 -9.99 -4.50
C GLU A 181 -25.60 -9.61 -3.09
#